data_70468809ff4038e38129f57992933eaa
#
_entry.id   70468809ff4038e38129f57992933eaa
#
_cell.length_a   1.000
_cell.length_b   1.000
_cell.length_c   1.000
_cell.angle_alpha   90.00
_cell.angle_beta   90.00
_cell.angle_gamma   90.00
#
_symmetry.space_group_name_H-M   'P 1'
#
loop_
_entity.id
_entity.type
_entity.pdbx_description
1 polymer ?
#
loop_
_entity_poly.entity_id
_entity_poly.type
_entity_poly.pdbx_seq_one_letter_code
_entity_poly.pdbx_strand_id
1 'polypeptide(L)'
;MGFKMGIVGLPNVGKSTLFNALTRTAAAQAANFPFCTIEPNVGEVAVPDPRLDKLAAIAGSKQIIPTRMTFVDIAGLVRGASKGEGLGNQFLANIRECDAIAHVLRCFEDGDITHVEGRIDPVADAETIETELMLADMESIERRLAALAKKLRGGDQETLDQDRLLRAALAVLNQGKPARTLTIAADDQKQWRMLQLLTAKPVLYVCNVEEASAAEGNGQSARVAEMARAQGAGTVVISARIEEEISQLPADEAAMFLEEMGLHEAGLDRLIRAGYDLLGLQTYFTVGPKEARAWTINKGTLAPQAAGVIHGDFEKGFIRAETVAYDDYIAGNGEAGAKEAGKFRVEGKTYEVKDGDVLHFLFNG
;
A
#
# COMPACT_ATOMS: atom_id res chain seq x y z
N MET A 1 5.88 -12.58 -0.16
CA MET A 1 4.48 -12.21 0.11
C MET A 1 4.28 -10.80 -0.40
N GLY A 2 3.29 -10.58 -1.30
CA GLY A 2 2.97 -9.24 -1.79
C GLY A 2 2.15 -8.47 -0.76
N PHE A 3 2.31 -7.16 -0.72
CA PHE A 3 1.50 -6.26 0.09
C PHE A 3 0.14 -6.05 -0.58
N LYS A 4 -0.94 -6.15 0.21
CA LYS A 4 -2.32 -6.06 -0.28
C LYS A 4 -2.98 -4.77 0.20
N MET A 5 -3.52 -3.99 -0.74
CA MET A 5 -4.34 -2.81 -0.46
C MET A 5 -5.79 -3.08 -0.84
N GLY A 6 -6.70 -2.99 0.12
CA GLY A 6 -8.13 -3.14 -0.12
C GLY A 6 -8.74 -1.83 -0.61
N ILE A 7 -9.41 -1.85 -1.76
CA ILE A 7 -10.15 -0.69 -2.28
C ILE A 7 -11.57 -0.76 -1.73
N VAL A 8 -11.95 0.25 -0.97
CA VAL A 8 -13.29 0.39 -0.38
C VAL A 8 -13.94 1.72 -0.79
N GLY A 9 -15.24 1.79 -0.71
CA GLY A 9 -16.00 3.01 -1.00
C GLY A 9 -17.49 2.72 -1.05
N LEU A 10 -18.30 3.75 -0.86
CA LEU A 10 -19.74 3.69 -1.05
C LEU A 10 -20.08 3.43 -2.53
N PRO A 11 -21.30 2.98 -2.84
CA PRO A 11 -21.74 2.86 -4.22
C PRO A 11 -21.63 4.19 -4.98
N ASN A 12 -21.33 4.13 -6.29
CA ASN A 12 -21.29 5.28 -7.21
C ASN A 12 -20.24 6.36 -6.91
N VAL A 13 -19.14 5.99 -6.21
CA VAL A 13 -18.01 6.89 -5.96
C VAL A 13 -16.90 6.78 -7.03
N GLY A 14 -17.03 5.89 -8.01
CA GLY A 14 -16.04 5.61 -9.04
C GLY A 14 -15.08 4.45 -8.71
N LYS A 15 -15.37 3.68 -7.66
CA LYS A 15 -14.55 2.56 -7.21
C LYS A 15 -14.31 1.52 -8.31
N SER A 16 -15.39 1.08 -8.98
CA SER A 16 -15.31 0.08 -10.05
C SER A 16 -14.57 0.60 -11.29
N THR A 17 -14.76 1.87 -11.65
CA THR A 17 -14.04 2.52 -12.74
C THR A 17 -12.53 2.52 -12.44
N LEU A 18 -12.14 2.93 -11.23
CA LEU A 18 -10.75 2.91 -10.78
C LEU A 18 -10.16 1.51 -10.79
N PHE A 19 -10.88 0.53 -10.26
CA PHE A 19 -10.43 -0.86 -10.23
C PHE A 19 -10.29 -1.46 -11.63
N ASN A 20 -11.20 -1.15 -12.55
CA ASN A 20 -11.11 -1.56 -13.95
C ASN A 20 -9.88 -0.98 -14.64
N ALA A 21 -9.55 0.30 -14.39
CA ALA A 21 -8.32 0.91 -14.89
C ALA A 21 -7.07 0.20 -14.35
N LEU A 22 -7.03 -0.08 -13.04
CA LEU A 22 -5.96 -0.87 -12.41
C LEU A 22 -5.80 -2.25 -13.03
N THR A 23 -6.90 -2.98 -13.25
CA THR A 23 -6.86 -4.35 -13.80
C THR A 23 -6.45 -4.37 -15.28
N ARG A 24 -6.85 -3.36 -16.08
CA ARG A 24 -6.38 -3.20 -17.45
C ARG A 24 -4.87 -2.94 -17.50
N THR A 25 -4.38 -2.04 -16.66
CA THR A 25 -2.96 -1.76 -16.52
C THR A 25 -2.19 -3.02 -16.09
N ALA A 26 -2.71 -3.78 -15.13
CA ALA A 26 -2.15 -5.05 -14.70
C ALA A 26 -2.10 -6.08 -15.84
N ALA A 27 -3.18 -6.20 -16.62
CA ALA A 27 -3.26 -7.13 -17.75
C ALA A 27 -2.27 -6.76 -18.87
N ALA A 28 -2.14 -5.46 -19.19
CA ALA A 28 -1.17 -4.98 -20.16
C ALA A 28 0.27 -5.26 -19.71
N GLN A 29 0.58 -5.09 -18.44
CA GLN A 29 1.88 -5.43 -17.85
C GLN A 29 2.12 -6.94 -17.82
N ALA A 30 1.07 -7.75 -17.53
CA ALA A 30 1.17 -9.20 -17.47
C ALA A 30 1.50 -9.84 -18.83
N ALA A 31 1.08 -9.23 -19.94
CA ALA A 31 1.43 -9.68 -21.28
C ALA A 31 2.96 -9.69 -21.51
N ASN A 32 3.70 -8.87 -20.79
CA ASN A 32 5.16 -8.78 -20.86
C ASN A 32 5.90 -9.67 -19.84
N PHE A 33 5.17 -10.26 -18.87
CA PHE A 33 5.78 -11.07 -17.80
C PHE A 33 5.02 -12.39 -17.61
N PRO A 34 5.65 -13.55 -17.81
CA PRO A 34 5.05 -14.85 -17.53
C PRO A 34 4.81 -15.01 -16.02
N PHE A 35 3.73 -15.70 -15.64
CA PHE A 35 3.30 -16.02 -14.26
C PHE A 35 2.46 -14.98 -13.52
N CYS A 36 1.76 -14.07 -14.21
CA CYS A 36 0.73 -13.25 -13.56
C CYS A 36 -0.60 -14.03 -13.51
N THR A 37 -1.10 -14.26 -12.31
CA THR A 37 -2.43 -14.86 -12.09
C THR A 37 -3.47 -13.73 -12.10
N ILE A 38 -4.51 -13.85 -12.92
CA ILE A 38 -5.67 -12.94 -12.90
C ILE A 38 -6.73 -13.61 -12.05
N GLU A 39 -6.94 -13.09 -10.84
CA GLU A 39 -8.03 -13.51 -9.97
C GLU A 39 -9.17 -12.48 -10.03
N PRO A 40 -10.44 -12.89 -9.96
CA PRO A 40 -11.54 -11.94 -9.83
C PRO A 40 -11.35 -11.03 -8.63
N ASN A 41 -11.58 -9.74 -8.82
CA ASN A 41 -11.43 -8.70 -7.79
C ASN A 41 -10.01 -8.50 -7.22
N VAL A 42 -8.97 -9.02 -7.90
CA VAL A 42 -7.56 -8.80 -7.53
C VAL A 42 -6.82 -8.26 -8.75
N GLY A 43 -6.13 -7.13 -8.56
CA GLY A 43 -5.26 -6.51 -9.55
C GLY A 43 -3.83 -6.41 -9.00
N GLU A 44 -2.86 -7.00 -9.69
CA GLU A 44 -1.45 -6.93 -9.32
C GLU A 44 -0.73 -6.02 -10.32
N VAL A 45 -0.29 -4.85 -9.85
CA VAL A 45 0.33 -3.80 -10.67
C VAL A 45 1.79 -3.59 -10.31
N ALA A 46 2.59 -3.21 -11.30
CA ALA A 46 3.98 -2.82 -11.06
C ALA A 46 4.03 -1.49 -10.28
N VAL A 47 4.96 -1.40 -9.35
CA VAL A 47 5.28 -0.13 -8.67
C VAL A 47 6.17 0.69 -9.61
N PRO A 48 5.75 1.89 -10.04
CA PRO A 48 6.54 2.74 -10.92
C PRO A 48 7.83 3.19 -10.23
N ASP A 49 8.96 2.81 -10.79
CA ASP A 49 10.28 3.23 -10.30
C ASP A 49 11.25 3.45 -11.48
N PRO A 50 11.47 4.71 -11.90
CA PRO A 50 12.32 5.01 -13.04
C PRO A 50 13.81 4.69 -12.78
N ARG A 51 14.20 4.41 -11.54
CA ARG A 51 15.57 4.01 -11.20
C ARG A 51 15.91 2.65 -11.78
N LEU A 52 14.95 1.74 -11.83
CA LEU A 52 15.14 0.38 -12.32
C LEU A 52 15.56 0.37 -13.80
N ASP A 53 14.90 1.18 -14.64
CA ASP A 53 15.21 1.28 -16.07
C ASP A 53 16.62 1.83 -16.31
N LYS A 54 17.04 2.84 -15.53
CA LYS A 54 18.38 3.41 -15.61
C LYS A 54 19.45 2.42 -15.21
N LEU A 55 19.23 1.66 -14.14
CA LEU A 55 20.12 0.60 -13.68
C LEU A 55 20.25 -0.51 -14.74
N ALA A 56 19.12 -0.94 -15.30
CA ALA A 56 19.08 -1.95 -16.36
C ALA A 56 19.84 -1.52 -17.61
N ALA A 57 19.69 -0.25 -18.02
CA ALA A 57 20.40 0.30 -19.17
C ALA A 57 21.93 0.28 -18.98
N ILE A 58 22.43 0.69 -17.82
CA ILE A 58 23.87 0.68 -17.49
C ILE A 58 24.41 -0.75 -17.47
N ALA A 59 23.69 -1.70 -16.87
CA ALA A 59 24.13 -3.08 -16.75
C ALA A 59 23.93 -3.92 -18.02
N GLY A 60 23.19 -3.40 -19.01
CA GLY A 60 22.82 -4.15 -20.21
C GLY A 60 21.91 -5.34 -19.89
N SER A 61 21.03 -5.19 -18.92
CA SER A 61 20.15 -6.25 -18.42
C SER A 61 19.16 -6.69 -19.49
N LYS A 62 18.98 -7.99 -19.67
CA LYS A 62 18.06 -8.55 -20.66
C LYS A 62 16.60 -8.51 -20.20
N GLN A 63 16.37 -8.52 -18.89
CA GLN A 63 15.05 -8.48 -18.28
C GLN A 63 15.01 -7.38 -17.22
N ILE A 64 13.88 -6.70 -17.13
CA ILE A 64 13.61 -5.66 -16.14
C ILE A 64 12.38 -6.12 -15.35
N ILE A 65 12.55 -6.35 -14.04
CA ILE A 65 11.51 -6.92 -13.19
C ILE A 65 11.18 -5.93 -12.06
N PRO A 66 10.08 -5.17 -12.17
CA PRO A 66 9.64 -4.24 -11.13
C PRO A 66 9.09 -4.98 -9.91
N THR A 67 9.00 -4.28 -8.79
CA THR A 67 8.18 -4.72 -7.66
C THR A 67 6.69 -4.62 -8.02
N ARG A 68 5.86 -5.34 -7.28
CA ARG A 68 4.42 -5.36 -7.51
C ARG A 68 3.65 -5.09 -6.24
N MET A 69 2.49 -4.47 -6.39
CA MET A 69 1.51 -4.22 -5.35
C MET A 69 0.18 -4.84 -5.74
N THR A 70 -0.47 -5.49 -4.80
CA THR A 70 -1.77 -6.13 -5.01
C THR A 70 -2.89 -5.21 -4.52
N PHE A 71 -3.84 -4.93 -5.39
CA PHE A 71 -5.10 -4.27 -5.04
C PHE A 71 -6.24 -5.28 -5.04
N VAL A 72 -7.10 -5.19 -4.04
CA VAL A 72 -8.28 -6.06 -3.89
C VAL A 72 -9.53 -5.19 -3.92
N ASP A 73 -10.42 -5.43 -4.90
CA ASP A 73 -11.72 -4.76 -4.91
C ASP A 73 -12.62 -5.38 -3.86
N ILE A 74 -12.91 -4.61 -2.82
CA ILE A 74 -13.79 -5.03 -1.75
C ILE A 74 -15.18 -4.48 -2.04
N ALA A 75 -16.15 -5.37 -2.22
CA ALA A 75 -17.53 -5.00 -2.51
C ALA A 75 -18.06 -3.96 -1.52
N GLY A 76 -18.80 -2.95 -2.03
CA GLY A 76 -19.17 -1.77 -1.26
C GLY A 76 -19.91 -2.07 0.04
N LEU A 77 -19.55 -1.34 1.09
CA LEU A 77 -20.23 -1.36 2.38
C LEU A 77 -21.53 -0.55 2.27
N VAL A 78 -22.60 -1.10 2.85
CA VAL A 78 -23.85 -0.38 3.10
C VAL A 78 -23.94 -0.16 4.63
N ARG A 79 -24.58 0.90 5.06
CA ARG A 79 -24.86 1.13 6.50
C ARG A 79 -25.45 -0.12 7.15
N GLY A 80 -24.99 -0.45 8.36
CA GLY A 80 -25.45 -1.62 9.12
C GLY A 80 -24.72 -2.92 8.80
N ALA A 81 -23.62 -2.88 8.05
CA ALA A 81 -22.84 -4.06 7.72
C ALA A 81 -22.20 -4.74 8.95
N SER A 82 -21.90 -3.96 10.00
CA SER A 82 -21.43 -4.49 11.29
C SER A 82 -22.48 -5.33 12.04
N LYS A 83 -23.76 -5.12 11.75
CA LYS A 83 -24.90 -5.84 12.36
C LYS A 83 -25.53 -6.87 11.42
N GLY A 84 -25.05 -6.95 10.15
CA GLY A 84 -25.67 -7.75 9.10
C GLY A 84 -25.16 -9.18 9.02
N GLU A 85 -26.06 -10.09 8.70
CA GLU A 85 -25.72 -11.44 8.25
C GLU A 85 -25.25 -11.40 6.79
N GLY A 86 -24.23 -12.18 6.45
CA GLY A 86 -23.82 -12.42 5.05
C GLY A 86 -22.79 -11.43 4.50
N LEU A 87 -23.19 -10.53 3.58
CA LEU A 87 -22.27 -9.66 2.82
C LEU A 87 -21.42 -8.74 3.68
N GLY A 88 -21.95 -8.23 4.80
CA GLY A 88 -21.20 -7.37 5.71
C GLY A 88 -20.01 -8.09 6.38
N ASN A 89 -20.23 -9.33 6.82
CA ASN A 89 -19.17 -10.15 7.42
C ASN A 89 -18.07 -10.49 6.39
N GLN A 90 -18.45 -10.75 5.14
CA GLN A 90 -17.48 -11.00 4.08
C GLN A 90 -16.65 -9.74 3.76
N PHE A 91 -17.28 -8.57 3.71
CA PHE A 91 -16.59 -7.29 3.56
C PHE A 91 -15.53 -7.08 4.65
N LEU A 92 -15.91 -7.27 5.92
CA LEU A 92 -14.99 -7.11 7.05
C LEU A 92 -13.84 -8.15 7.01
N ALA A 93 -14.14 -9.38 6.59
CA ALA A 93 -13.12 -10.43 6.42
C ALA A 93 -12.11 -10.05 5.33
N ASN A 94 -12.57 -9.56 4.18
CA ASN A 94 -11.70 -9.13 3.10
C ASN A 94 -10.78 -7.96 3.52
N ILE A 95 -11.31 -6.99 4.30
CA ILE A 95 -10.46 -5.92 4.84
C ILE A 95 -9.41 -6.48 5.79
N ARG A 96 -9.72 -7.48 6.63
CA ARG A 96 -8.75 -8.08 7.56
C ARG A 96 -7.54 -8.67 6.84
N GLU A 97 -7.71 -9.20 5.65
CA GLU A 97 -6.65 -9.79 4.84
C GLU A 97 -5.75 -8.74 4.14
N CYS A 98 -6.16 -7.47 4.11
CA CYS A 98 -5.38 -6.39 3.51
C CYS A 98 -4.42 -5.77 4.53
N ASP A 99 -3.30 -5.23 4.03
CA ASP A 99 -2.31 -4.51 4.84
C ASP A 99 -2.67 -3.03 5.04
N ALA A 100 -3.38 -2.43 4.07
CA ALA A 100 -3.86 -1.06 4.09
C ALA A 100 -5.20 -0.93 3.34
N ILE A 101 -5.85 0.21 3.49
CA ILE A 101 -7.13 0.54 2.86
C ILE A 101 -6.95 1.75 1.94
N ALA A 102 -7.35 1.62 0.67
CA ALA A 102 -7.58 2.72 -0.24
C ALA A 102 -9.08 3.05 -0.23
N HIS A 103 -9.44 4.13 0.43
CA HIS A 103 -10.83 4.55 0.59
C HIS A 103 -11.20 5.57 -0.48
N VAL A 104 -11.96 5.14 -1.50
CA VAL A 104 -12.40 5.98 -2.61
C VAL A 104 -13.59 6.84 -2.17
N LEU A 105 -13.44 8.14 -2.34
CA LEU A 105 -14.43 9.15 -1.98
C LEU A 105 -14.86 9.95 -3.22
N ARG A 106 -16.15 10.19 -3.35
CA ARG A 106 -16.71 11.02 -4.42
C ARG A 106 -16.51 12.48 -4.10
N CYS A 107 -15.63 13.13 -4.86
CA CYS A 107 -15.34 14.57 -4.76
C CYS A 107 -15.73 15.31 -6.05
N PHE A 108 -16.68 14.79 -6.84
CA PHE A 108 -17.16 15.37 -8.09
C PHE A 108 -18.68 15.47 -8.08
N GLU A 109 -19.21 16.45 -8.83
CA GLU A 109 -20.63 16.60 -9.09
C GLU A 109 -20.95 16.02 -10.47
N ASP A 110 -21.98 15.18 -10.54
CA ASP A 110 -22.51 14.64 -11.78
C ASP A 110 -24.01 14.40 -11.59
N GLY A 111 -24.82 15.15 -12.34
CA GLY A 111 -26.28 15.10 -12.24
C GLY A 111 -26.89 13.78 -12.68
N ASP A 112 -26.18 12.99 -13.48
CA ASP A 112 -26.63 11.69 -14.00
C ASP A 112 -26.29 10.54 -13.05
N ILE A 113 -25.41 10.78 -12.06
CA ILE A 113 -24.98 9.78 -11.08
C ILE A 113 -25.60 10.09 -9.73
N THR A 114 -26.58 9.29 -9.31
CA THR A 114 -27.22 9.45 -8.00
C THR A 114 -26.26 9.05 -6.87
N HIS A 115 -26.08 9.95 -5.89
CA HIS A 115 -25.39 9.62 -4.64
C HIS A 115 -26.33 8.85 -3.70
N VAL A 116 -25.81 7.82 -3.00
CA VAL A 116 -26.59 6.96 -2.11
C VAL A 116 -27.26 7.76 -0.98
N GLU A 117 -26.58 8.78 -0.48
CA GLU A 117 -27.06 9.65 0.60
C GLU A 117 -27.81 10.92 0.08
N GLY A 118 -28.00 11.05 -1.24
CA GLY A 118 -28.66 12.19 -1.86
C GLY A 118 -27.89 13.52 -1.79
N ARG A 119 -26.65 13.50 -1.30
CA ARG A 119 -25.73 14.65 -1.23
C ARG A 119 -24.31 14.22 -1.43
N ILE A 120 -23.46 15.10 -1.94
CA ILE A 120 -22.02 14.88 -2.06
C ILE A 120 -21.34 15.50 -0.85
N ASP A 121 -20.91 14.64 0.07
CA ASP A 121 -20.13 15.01 1.25
C ASP A 121 -19.09 13.91 1.54
N PRO A 122 -17.91 14.00 0.93
CA PRO A 122 -16.90 12.95 1.05
C PRO A 122 -16.39 12.73 2.48
N VAL A 123 -16.45 13.76 3.34
CA VAL A 123 -16.09 13.64 4.75
C VAL A 123 -17.13 12.79 5.49
N ALA A 124 -18.42 13.06 5.30
CA ALA A 124 -19.48 12.26 5.89
C ALA A 124 -19.49 10.81 5.35
N ASP A 125 -19.16 10.61 4.08
CA ASP A 125 -19.01 9.28 3.48
C ASP A 125 -17.85 8.50 4.13
N ALA A 126 -16.72 9.16 4.35
CA ALA A 126 -15.57 8.58 5.05
C ALA A 126 -15.94 8.18 6.49
N GLU A 127 -16.62 9.05 7.23
CA GLU A 127 -17.07 8.80 8.58
C GLU A 127 -18.06 7.63 8.67
N THR A 128 -18.91 7.45 7.65
CA THR A 128 -19.86 6.33 7.58
C THR A 128 -19.14 4.99 7.58
N ILE A 129 -18.15 4.80 6.69
CA ILE A 129 -17.36 3.56 6.63
C ILE A 129 -16.51 3.39 7.88
N GLU A 130 -15.85 4.45 8.34
CA GLU A 130 -15.02 4.41 9.55
C GLU A 130 -15.84 3.97 10.77
N THR A 131 -17.06 4.47 10.91
CA THR A 131 -17.97 4.10 12.02
C THR A 131 -18.30 2.61 11.99
N GLU A 132 -18.60 2.04 10.82
CA GLU A 132 -18.88 0.61 10.71
C GLU A 132 -17.65 -0.25 11.06
N LEU A 133 -16.44 0.19 10.66
CA LEU A 133 -15.21 -0.50 11.03
C LEU A 133 -14.93 -0.40 12.53
N MET A 134 -15.16 0.75 13.15
CA MET A 134 -15.01 0.95 14.59
C MET A 134 -15.98 0.07 15.39
N LEU A 135 -17.24 0.00 14.99
CA LEU A 135 -18.25 -0.86 15.64
C LEU A 135 -17.86 -2.35 15.55
N ALA A 136 -17.37 -2.80 14.39
CA ALA A 136 -16.90 -4.17 14.22
C ALA A 136 -15.67 -4.48 15.09
N ASP A 137 -14.74 -3.54 15.22
CA ASP A 137 -13.59 -3.69 16.12
C ASP A 137 -14.02 -3.72 17.60
N MET A 138 -14.93 -2.84 18.02
CA MET A 138 -15.43 -2.82 19.39
C MET A 138 -16.06 -4.16 19.77
N GLU A 139 -16.94 -4.70 18.92
CA GLU A 139 -17.56 -6.01 19.15
C GLU A 139 -16.51 -7.13 19.25
N SER A 140 -15.54 -7.13 18.34
CA SER A 140 -14.43 -8.09 18.35
C SER A 140 -13.58 -8.00 19.62
N ILE A 141 -13.25 -6.77 20.06
CA ILE A 141 -12.46 -6.51 21.26
C ILE A 141 -13.22 -6.97 22.52
N GLU A 142 -14.48 -6.60 22.67
CA GLU A 142 -15.29 -6.99 23.83
C GLU A 142 -15.39 -8.49 23.98
N ARG A 143 -15.63 -9.22 22.88
CA ARG A 143 -15.65 -10.68 22.86
C ARG A 143 -14.30 -11.28 23.28
N ARG A 144 -13.19 -10.71 22.80
CA ARG A 144 -11.83 -11.17 23.15
C ARG A 144 -11.51 -10.89 24.61
N LEU A 145 -11.83 -9.72 25.13
CA LEU A 145 -11.63 -9.37 26.55
C LEU A 145 -12.41 -10.30 27.47
N ALA A 146 -13.66 -10.64 27.13
CA ALA A 146 -14.45 -11.61 27.88
C ALA A 146 -13.80 -13.03 27.91
N ALA A 147 -13.20 -13.46 26.79
CA ALA A 147 -12.48 -14.72 26.72
C ALA A 147 -11.16 -14.70 27.51
N LEU A 148 -10.42 -13.57 27.46
CA LEU A 148 -9.17 -13.39 28.19
C LEU A 148 -9.37 -13.30 29.70
N ALA A 149 -10.50 -12.80 30.19
CA ALA A 149 -10.79 -12.68 31.63
C ALA A 149 -10.59 -13.97 32.43
N LYS A 150 -10.82 -15.12 31.78
CA LYS A 150 -10.58 -16.45 32.38
C LYS A 150 -9.10 -16.81 32.43
N LYS A 151 -8.32 -16.38 31.41
CA LYS A 151 -6.88 -16.71 31.27
C LYS A 151 -6.00 -15.77 32.10
N LEU A 152 -6.43 -14.52 32.34
CA LEU A 152 -5.70 -13.53 33.14
C LEU A 152 -5.34 -14.02 34.53
N ARG A 153 -6.12 -14.96 35.08
CA ARG A 153 -5.83 -15.59 36.39
C ARG A 153 -4.56 -16.45 36.38
N GLY A 154 -4.12 -16.89 35.19
CA GLY A 154 -2.88 -17.65 35.01
C GLY A 154 -1.62 -16.80 34.82
N GLY A 155 -1.78 -15.51 34.51
CA GLY A 155 -0.75 -14.47 34.61
C GLY A 155 0.41 -14.54 33.64
N ASP A 156 0.29 -15.17 32.46
CA ASP A 156 1.36 -15.09 31.46
C ASP A 156 1.44 -13.68 30.84
N GLN A 157 2.66 -13.23 30.55
CA GLN A 157 2.93 -11.87 30.07
C GLN A 157 2.24 -11.58 28.74
N GLU A 158 2.16 -12.54 27.84
CA GLU A 158 1.53 -12.38 26.53
C GLU A 158 0.03 -12.07 26.65
N THR A 159 -0.67 -12.77 27.55
CA THR A 159 -2.08 -12.54 27.86
C THR A 159 -2.30 -11.16 28.49
N LEU A 160 -1.41 -10.72 29.41
CA LEU A 160 -1.48 -9.40 30.03
C LEU A 160 -1.28 -8.27 29.01
N ASP A 161 -0.30 -8.41 28.12
CA ASP A 161 -0.02 -7.43 27.08
C ASP A 161 -1.17 -7.36 26.06
N GLN A 162 -1.76 -8.49 25.68
CA GLN A 162 -2.91 -8.54 24.81
C GLN A 162 -4.13 -7.84 25.44
N ASP A 163 -4.43 -8.08 26.72
CA ASP A 163 -5.53 -7.40 27.44
C ASP A 163 -5.29 -5.88 27.49
N ARG A 164 -4.06 -5.46 27.82
CA ARG A 164 -3.67 -4.04 27.87
C ARG A 164 -3.88 -3.35 26.53
N LEU A 165 -3.41 -3.95 25.44
CA LEU A 165 -3.53 -3.39 24.09
C LEU A 165 -4.98 -3.33 23.60
N LEU A 166 -5.79 -4.36 23.89
CA LEU A 166 -7.21 -4.38 23.54
C LEU A 166 -7.99 -3.30 24.30
N ARG A 167 -7.70 -3.11 25.59
CA ARG A 167 -8.35 -2.03 26.39
C ARG A 167 -7.94 -0.65 25.91
N ALA A 168 -6.69 -0.44 25.55
CA ALA A 168 -6.23 0.82 24.97
C ALA A 168 -6.95 1.13 23.65
N ALA A 169 -7.10 0.13 22.78
CA ALA A 169 -7.86 0.26 21.54
C ALA A 169 -9.33 0.59 21.82
N LEU A 170 -9.98 -0.14 22.72
CA LEU A 170 -11.39 0.10 23.08
C LEU A 170 -11.62 1.51 23.63
N ALA A 171 -10.68 2.03 24.40
CA ALA A 171 -10.77 3.38 24.98
C ALA A 171 -10.80 4.48 23.91
N VAL A 172 -10.01 4.38 22.83
CA VAL A 172 -10.04 5.37 21.74
C VAL A 172 -11.24 5.17 20.83
N LEU A 173 -11.64 3.93 20.56
CA LEU A 173 -12.85 3.62 19.79
C LEU A 173 -14.11 4.18 20.47
N ASN A 174 -14.22 4.08 21.80
CA ASN A 174 -15.30 4.69 22.58
C ASN A 174 -15.31 6.23 22.51
N GLN A 175 -14.20 6.86 22.13
CA GLN A 175 -14.13 8.31 21.87
C GLN A 175 -14.45 8.65 20.40
N GLY A 176 -14.87 7.68 19.60
CA GLY A 176 -15.11 7.87 18.16
C GLY A 176 -13.84 8.07 17.35
N LYS A 177 -12.69 7.55 17.81
CA LYS A 177 -11.42 7.63 17.11
C LYS A 177 -10.96 6.24 16.69
N PRO A 178 -10.41 6.08 15.46
CA PRO A 178 -9.90 4.80 14.98
C PRO A 178 -8.65 4.36 15.76
N ALA A 179 -8.44 3.04 15.86
CA ALA A 179 -7.34 2.47 16.64
C ALA A 179 -5.94 2.90 16.11
N ARG A 180 -5.81 3.26 14.83
CA ARG A 180 -4.56 3.78 14.23
C ARG A 180 -4.09 5.12 14.82
N THR A 181 -4.94 5.83 15.57
CA THR A 181 -4.55 7.07 16.27
C THR A 181 -3.74 6.79 17.54
N LEU A 182 -3.66 5.55 17.98
CA LEU A 182 -2.81 5.16 19.10
C LEU A 182 -1.34 5.12 18.72
N THR A 183 -0.50 5.67 19.58
CA THR A 183 0.94 5.48 19.49
C THR A 183 1.30 4.18 20.19
N ILE A 184 1.80 3.21 19.44
CA ILE A 184 2.19 1.88 19.95
C ILE A 184 3.70 1.83 20.14
N ALA A 185 4.14 1.41 21.33
CA ALA A 185 5.55 1.23 21.63
C ALA A 185 6.22 0.20 20.68
N ALA A 186 7.52 0.37 20.42
CA ALA A 186 8.25 -0.49 19.48
C ALA A 186 8.13 -1.98 19.87
N ASP A 187 8.23 -2.29 21.13
CA ASP A 187 8.17 -3.67 21.66
C ASP A 187 6.78 -4.30 21.52
N ASP A 188 5.72 -3.47 21.47
CA ASP A 188 4.33 -3.90 21.33
C ASP A 188 3.89 -4.07 19.87
N GLN A 189 4.65 -3.57 18.89
CA GLN A 189 4.26 -3.52 17.48
C GLN A 189 3.89 -4.88 16.90
N LYS A 190 4.65 -5.93 17.27
CA LYS A 190 4.38 -7.30 16.81
C LYS A 190 3.02 -7.78 17.31
N GLN A 191 2.77 -7.61 18.60
CA GLN A 191 1.54 -8.07 19.23
C GLN A 191 0.34 -7.24 18.77
N TRP A 192 0.51 -5.91 18.61
CA TRP A 192 -0.49 -5.03 18.03
C TRP A 192 -0.96 -5.49 16.64
N ARG A 193 -0.02 -5.81 15.74
CA ARG A 193 -0.36 -6.34 14.40
C ARG A 193 -1.14 -7.65 14.47
N MET A 194 -0.84 -8.51 15.43
CA MET A 194 -1.54 -9.78 15.63
C MET A 194 -3.00 -9.60 16.08
N LEU A 195 -3.37 -8.44 16.62
CA LEU A 195 -4.76 -8.13 16.94
C LEU A 195 -5.64 -8.01 15.71
N GLN A 196 -5.08 -7.68 14.56
CA GLN A 196 -5.76 -7.53 13.27
C GLN A 196 -7.01 -6.63 13.34
N LEU A 197 -6.92 -5.54 14.09
CA LEU A 197 -7.98 -4.55 14.16
C LEU A 197 -8.14 -3.84 12.81
N LEU A 198 -9.37 -3.69 12.37
CA LEU A 198 -9.70 -3.05 11.09
C LEU A 198 -9.27 -1.58 11.07
N THR A 199 -9.58 -0.86 12.15
CA THR A 199 -9.27 0.57 12.29
C THR A 199 -7.83 0.85 12.69
N ALA A 200 -7.02 -0.18 12.94
CA ALA A 200 -5.57 -0.05 13.12
C ALA A 200 -4.82 0.00 11.79
N LYS A 201 -5.47 -0.42 10.69
CA LYS A 201 -4.85 -0.42 9.36
C LYS A 201 -4.62 1.01 8.87
N PRO A 202 -3.49 1.26 8.16
CA PRO A 202 -3.27 2.51 7.47
C PRO A 202 -4.35 2.78 6.42
N VAL A 203 -4.77 4.03 6.26
CA VAL A 203 -5.78 4.45 5.29
C VAL A 203 -5.21 5.51 4.37
N LEU A 204 -5.46 5.32 3.07
CA LEU A 204 -5.23 6.31 2.02
C LEU A 204 -6.60 6.72 1.45
N TYR A 205 -6.99 7.98 1.64
CA TYR A 205 -8.20 8.51 1.03
C TYR A 205 -7.94 8.88 -0.42
N VAL A 206 -8.69 8.27 -1.33
CA VAL A 206 -8.61 8.48 -2.76
C VAL A 206 -9.74 9.41 -3.17
N CYS A 207 -9.43 10.69 -3.36
CA CYS A 207 -10.37 11.72 -3.75
C CYS A 207 -10.60 11.63 -5.26
N ASN A 208 -11.71 11.03 -5.68
CA ASN A 208 -12.11 10.98 -7.07
C ASN A 208 -12.81 12.28 -7.45
N VAL A 209 -12.15 13.07 -8.30
CA VAL A 209 -12.59 14.38 -8.75
C VAL A 209 -13.00 14.36 -10.23
N GLU A 210 -13.68 15.41 -10.70
CA GLU A 210 -13.89 15.66 -12.13
C GLU A 210 -12.55 15.90 -12.85
N GLU A 211 -12.53 15.69 -14.16
CA GLU A 211 -11.32 15.76 -15.00
C GLU A 211 -10.58 17.10 -14.86
N ALA A 212 -11.31 18.21 -14.85
CA ALA A 212 -10.73 19.54 -14.72
C ALA A 212 -9.97 19.78 -13.39
N SER A 213 -10.26 19.01 -12.37
CA SER A 213 -9.62 19.10 -11.03
C SER A 213 -8.58 18.02 -10.78
N ALA A 214 -8.25 17.19 -11.76
CA ALA A 214 -7.36 16.04 -11.58
C ALA A 214 -5.93 16.42 -11.17
N ALA A 215 -5.45 17.60 -11.58
CA ALA A 215 -4.10 18.10 -11.27
C ALA A 215 -4.01 18.65 -9.84
N GLU A 216 -4.93 19.51 -9.43
CA GLU A 216 -4.82 20.31 -8.20
C GLU A 216 -5.86 19.92 -7.13
N GLY A 217 -6.87 19.15 -7.49
CA GLY A 217 -8.02 18.86 -6.64
C GLY A 217 -9.06 19.99 -6.66
N ASN A 218 -10.04 19.88 -5.77
CA ASN A 218 -11.12 20.85 -5.60
C ASN A 218 -11.45 21.07 -4.11
N GLY A 219 -12.45 21.88 -3.81
CA GLY A 219 -12.85 22.19 -2.45
C GLY A 219 -13.24 20.95 -1.62
N GLN A 220 -13.83 19.92 -2.24
CA GLN A 220 -14.18 18.67 -1.55
C GLN A 220 -12.93 17.85 -1.21
N SER A 221 -12.00 17.70 -2.14
CA SER A 221 -10.74 17.00 -1.88
C SER A 221 -9.87 17.71 -0.84
N ALA A 222 -9.91 19.05 -0.78
CA ALA A 222 -9.24 19.83 0.26
C ALA A 222 -9.80 19.55 1.66
N ARG A 223 -11.12 19.44 1.81
CA ARG A 223 -11.78 19.05 3.07
C ARG A 223 -11.36 17.65 3.52
N VAL A 224 -11.28 16.71 2.58
CA VAL A 224 -10.80 15.35 2.85
C VAL A 224 -9.34 15.37 3.30
N ALA A 225 -8.48 16.17 2.66
CA ALA A 225 -7.08 16.29 3.04
C ALA A 225 -6.89 16.85 4.46
N GLU A 226 -7.73 17.79 4.88
CA GLU A 226 -7.73 18.32 6.25
C GLU A 226 -8.14 17.23 7.27
N MET A 227 -9.22 16.51 7.00
CA MET A 227 -9.68 15.37 7.81
C MET A 227 -8.60 14.30 7.92
N ALA A 228 -8.00 13.89 6.81
CA ALA A 228 -6.97 12.86 6.76
C ALA A 228 -5.74 13.25 7.60
N ARG A 229 -5.29 14.50 7.49
CA ARG A 229 -4.15 15.02 8.27
C ARG A 229 -4.43 14.93 9.77
N ALA A 230 -5.65 15.24 10.21
CA ALA A 230 -6.04 15.16 11.61
C ALA A 230 -6.03 13.71 12.15
N GLN A 231 -6.15 12.72 11.27
CA GLN A 231 -6.15 11.29 11.62
C GLN A 231 -4.81 10.59 11.33
N GLY A 232 -3.80 11.31 10.84
CA GLY A 232 -2.53 10.71 10.41
C GLY A 232 -2.66 9.82 9.16
N ALA A 233 -3.69 10.04 8.34
CA ALA A 233 -3.94 9.32 7.11
C ALA A 233 -3.40 10.09 5.88
N GLY A 234 -3.15 9.37 4.77
CA GLY A 234 -2.75 9.95 3.50
C GLY A 234 -3.95 10.32 2.61
N THR A 235 -3.68 11.17 1.61
CA THR A 235 -4.65 11.49 0.55
C THR A 235 -3.99 11.47 -0.82
N VAL A 236 -4.75 11.09 -1.83
CA VAL A 236 -4.39 11.23 -3.24
C VAL A 236 -5.59 11.73 -4.03
N VAL A 237 -5.34 12.67 -4.94
CA VAL A 237 -6.36 13.17 -5.87
C VAL A 237 -6.22 12.42 -7.18
N ILE A 238 -7.34 11.94 -7.74
CA ILE A 238 -7.39 11.15 -8.98
C ILE A 238 -8.70 11.43 -9.70
N SER A 239 -8.70 11.38 -11.02
CA SER A 239 -9.92 11.26 -11.79
C SER A 239 -10.03 9.86 -12.34
N ALA A 240 -10.93 9.06 -11.79
CA ALA A 240 -11.13 7.68 -12.23
C ALA A 240 -11.49 7.58 -13.72
N ARG A 241 -12.12 8.62 -14.28
CA ARG A 241 -12.45 8.71 -15.69
C ARG A 241 -11.20 8.88 -16.56
N ILE A 242 -10.30 9.80 -16.20
CA ILE A 242 -9.00 9.94 -16.86
C ILE A 242 -8.23 8.62 -16.82
N GLU A 243 -8.18 7.96 -15.67
CA GLU A 243 -7.46 6.70 -15.53
C GLU A 243 -8.04 5.59 -16.42
N GLU A 244 -9.37 5.54 -16.53
CA GLU A 244 -10.04 4.61 -17.42
C GLU A 244 -9.67 4.87 -18.89
N GLU A 245 -9.63 6.11 -19.33
CA GLU A 245 -9.23 6.50 -20.68
C GLU A 245 -7.77 6.14 -20.96
N ILE A 246 -6.85 6.56 -20.07
CA ILE A 246 -5.41 6.27 -20.21
C ILE A 246 -5.14 4.77 -20.27
N SER A 247 -5.83 3.97 -19.47
CA SER A 247 -5.65 2.51 -19.43
C SER A 247 -5.97 1.80 -20.74
N GLN A 248 -6.61 2.49 -21.69
CA GLN A 248 -6.99 1.98 -23.01
C GLN A 248 -6.06 2.46 -24.13
N LEU A 249 -5.18 3.42 -23.85
CA LEU A 249 -4.27 4.01 -24.82
C LEU A 249 -2.92 3.29 -24.87
N PRO A 250 -2.25 3.28 -26.02
CA PRO A 250 -0.82 2.98 -26.10
C PRO A 250 0.00 3.96 -25.23
N ALA A 251 1.18 3.54 -24.77
CA ALA A 251 1.96 4.31 -23.82
C ALA A 251 2.35 5.72 -24.30
N ASP A 252 2.65 5.88 -25.58
CA ASP A 252 2.99 7.15 -26.21
C ASP A 252 1.77 8.09 -26.31
N GLU A 253 0.61 7.56 -26.67
CA GLU A 253 -0.64 8.31 -26.69
C GLU A 253 -1.10 8.68 -25.27
N ALA A 254 -0.94 7.78 -24.30
CA ALA A 254 -1.24 8.05 -22.89
C ALA A 254 -0.39 9.21 -22.34
N ALA A 255 0.91 9.26 -22.69
CA ALA A 255 1.80 10.35 -22.28
C ALA A 255 1.37 11.69 -22.87
N MET A 256 0.98 11.73 -24.16
CA MET A 256 0.46 12.95 -24.80
C MET A 256 -0.86 13.40 -24.16
N PHE A 257 -1.76 12.47 -23.88
CA PHE A 257 -3.04 12.77 -23.23
C PHE A 257 -2.84 13.39 -21.83
N LEU A 258 -1.92 12.85 -21.04
CA LEU A 258 -1.56 13.39 -19.73
C LEU A 258 -1.01 14.83 -19.84
N GLU A 259 -0.14 15.09 -20.81
CA GLU A 259 0.42 16.42 -21.04
C GLU A 259 -0.67 17.44 -21.43
N GLU A 260 -1.60 17.06 -22.31
CA GLU A 260 -2.75 17.89 -22.70
C GLU A 260 -3.66 18.23 -21.50
N MET A 261 -3.79 17.31 -20.54
CA MET A 261 -4.55 17.50 -19.31
C MET A 261 -3.77 18.26 -18.22
N GLY A 262 -2.52 18.65 -18.49
CA GLY A 262 -1.64 19.29 -17.51
C GLY A 262 -1.18 18.35 -16.39
N LEU A 263 -1.17 17.05 -16.64
CA LEU A 263 -0.75 16.02 -15.70
C LEU A 263 0.65 15.54 -16.04
N HIS A 264 1.52 15.44 -15.03
CA HIS A 264 2.88 14.92 -15.23
C HIS A 264 2.96 13.39 -15.17
N GLU A 265 1.93 12.75 -14.62
CA GLU A 265 1.86 11.31 -14.42
C GLU A 265 0.41 10.85 -14.22
N ALA A 266 0.15 9.57 -14.41
CA ALA A 266 -1.13 8.96 -14.12
C ALA A 266 -1.48 9.02 -12.62
N GLY A 267 -2.74 9.21 -12.29
CA GLY A 267 -3.21 9.18 -10.91
C GLY A 267 -3.05 7.81 -10.26
N LEU A 268 -3.13 6.73 -11.05
CA LEU A 268 -2.82 5.38 -10.59
C LEU A 268 -1.37 5.24 -10.11
N ASP A 269 -0.41 5.85 -10.79
CA ASP A 269 0.99 5.82 -10.37
C ASP A 269 1.19 6.57 -9.04
N ARG A 270 0.48 7.70 -8.86
CA ARG A 270 0.45 8.41 -7.58
C ARG A 270 -0.19 7.57 -6.46
N LEU A 271 -1.28 6.88 -6.77
CA LEU A 271 -1.97 5.98 -5.83
C LEU A 271 -1.05 4.84 -5.39
N ILE A 272 -0.37 4.19 -6.32
CA ILE A 272 0.54 3.08 -6.05
C ILE A 272 1.70 3.55 -5.16
N ARG A 273 2.34 4.68 -5.50
CA ARG A 273 3.43 5.24 -4.69
C ARG A 273 2.97 5.67 -3.31
N ALA A 274 1.83 6.37 -3.21
CA ALA A 274 1.28 6.78 -1.93
C ALA A 274 0.95 5.57 -1.03
N GLY A 275 0.43 4.49 -1.62
CA GLY A 275 0.19 3.23 -0.91
C GLY A 275 1.48 2.56 -0.44
N TYR A 276 2.51 2.58 -1.26
CA TYR A 276 3.84 2.05 -0.96
C TYR A 276 4.47 2.79 0.23
N ASP A 277 4.42 4.12 0.22
CA ASP A 277 4.90 4.96 1.32
C ASP A 277 4.07 4.78 2.60
N LEU A 278 2.76 4.70 2.47
CA LEU A 278 1.84 4.49 3.61
C LEU A 278 2.14 3.20 4.36
N LEU A 279 2.51 2.15 3.62
CA LEU A 279 2.90 0.85 4.19
C LEU A 279 4.33 0.84 4.75
N GLY A 280 5.06 1.96 4.65
CA GLY A 280 6.44 2.05 5.12
C GLY A 280 7.39 1.15 4.34
N LEU A 281 7.12 0.98 3.04
CA LEU A 281 7.92 0.16 2.14
C LEU A 281 9.07 0.96 1.54
N GLN A 282 10.09 0.25 1.10
CA GLN A 282 11.20 0.78 0.32
C GLN A 282 11.72 -0.29 -0.65
N THR A 283 12.50 0.15 -1.62
CA THR A 283 13.00 -0.69 -2.69
C THR A 283 14.51 -0.78 -2.65
N TYR A 284 15.06 -1.98 -2.78
CA TYR A 284 16.44 -2.19 -3.17
C TYR A 284 16.49 -2.93 -4.53
N PHE A 285 17.64 -2.92 -5.17
CA PHE A 285 17.83 -3.48 -6.50
C PHE A 285 18.91 -4.57 -6.49
N THR A 286 18.70 -5.59 -7.31
CA THR A 286 19.75 -6.49 -7.77
C THR A 286 19.93 -6.29 -9.27
N VAL A 287 21.17 -6.12 -9.72
CA VAL A 287 21.46 -5.70 -11.09
C VAL A 287 22.54 -6.59 -11.68
N GLY A 288 22.29 -7.13 -12.87
CA GLY A 288 23.23 -7.94 -13.59
C GLY A 288 22.87 -8.08 -15.08
N PRO A 289 23.73 -8.73 -15.91
CA PRO A 289 23.47 -8.84 -17.35
C PRO A 289 22.22 -9.66 -17.70
N LYS A 290 21.78 -10.55 -16.83
CA LYS A 290 20.57 -11.35 -17.05
C LYS A 290 19.31 -10.56 -16.71
N GLU A 291 19.30 -9.93 -15.54
CA GLU A 291 18.15 -9.17 -15.06
C GLU A 291 18.57 -7.99 -14.18
N ALA A 292 17.77 -6.93 -14.22
CA ALA A 292 17.69 -5.91 -13.20
C ALA A 292 16.33 -6.07 -12.50
N ARG A 293 16.35 -6.18 -11.18
CA ARG A 293 15.14 -6.45 -10.40
C ARG A 293 15.04 -5.57 -9.19
N ALA A 294 13.85 -5.04 -8.98
CA ALA A 294 13.46 -4.30 -7.80
C ALA A 294 12.82 -5.24 -6.76
N TRP A 295 13.16 -5.05 -5.49
CA TRP A 295 12.71 -5.86 -4.37
C TRP A 295 12.09 -4.98 -3.30
N THR A 296 10.94 -5.37 -2.80
CA THR A 296 10.22 -4.64 -1.74
C THR A 296 10.63 -5.14 -0.37
N ILE A 297 10.98 -4.22 0.52
CA ILE A 297 11.23 -4.47 1.94
C ILE A 297 10.57 -3.37 2.79
N ASN A 298 10.37 -3.64 4.07
CA ASN A 298 9.98 -2.60 5.02
C ASN A 298 11.19 -1.68 5.33
N LYS A 299 10.93 -0.42 5.60
CA LYS A 299 11.93 0.51 6.15
C LYS A 299 12.49 -0.07 7.45
N GLY A 300 13.80 -0.02 7.65
CA GLY A 300 14.47 -0.62 8.80
C GLY A 300 14.87 -2.10 8.64
N THR A 301 14.60 -2.72 7.48
CA THR A 301 14.99 -4.12 7.22
C THR A 301 16.52 -4.25 7.16
N LEU A 302 17.07 -5.24 7.87
CA LEU A 302 18.49 -5.53 7.84
C LEU A 302 18.86 -6.41 6.64
N ALA A 303 20.14 -6.38 6.26
CA ALA A 303 20.66 -7.09 5.08
C ALA A 303 20.33 -8.59 5.01
N PRO A 304 20.39 -9.39 6.10
CA PRO A 304 20.01 -10.81 6.05
C PRO A 304 18.53 -11.00 5.70
N GLN A 305 17.61 -10.22 6.30
CA GLN A 305 16.19 -10.29 6.02
C GLN A 305 15.88 -9.81 4.60
N ALA A 306 16.58 -8.79 4.11
CA ALA A 306 16.47 -8.35 2.72
C ALA A 306 16.90 -9.46 1.75
N ALA A 307 18.00 -10.16 2.03
CA ALA A 307 18.42 -11.35 1.28
C ALA A 307 17.36 -12.47 1.31
N GLY A 308 16.68 -12.61 2.44
CA GLY A 308 15.58 -13.56 2.66
C GLY A 308 14.37 -13.32 1.75
N VAL A 309 14.15 -12.08 1.30
CA VAL A 309 13.08 -11.75 0.34
C VAL A 309 13.34 -12.39 -1.03
N ILE A 310 14.62 -12.58 -1.40
CA ILE A 310 15.01 -13.27 -2.62
C ILE A 310 14.79 -14.78 -2.45
N HIS A 311 15.35 -15.35 -1.40
CA HIS A 311 15.18 -16.76 -1.04
C HIS A 311 15.55 -16.99 0.43
N GLY A 312 14.80 -17.86 1.12
CA GLY A 312 15.05 -18.15 2.53
C GLY A 312 16.45 -18.69 2.86
N ASP A 313 17.09 -19.36 1.91
CA ASP A 313 18.46 -19.84 2.09
C ASP A 313 19.49 -18.71 2.07
N PHE A 314 19.20 -17.61 1.36
CA PHE A 314 20.06 -16.42 1.38
C PHE A 314 20.09 -15.76 2.75
N GLU A 315 18.96 -15.75 3.47
CA GLU A 315 18.90 -15.26 4.83
C GLU A 315 19.70 -16.15 5.79
N LYS A 316 19.46 -17.47 5.72
CA LYS A 316 20.10 -18.46 6.60
C LYS A 316 21.61 -18.52 6.40
N GLY A 317 22.04 -18.52 5.14
CA GLY A 317 23.44 -18.60 4.76
C GLY A 317 24.14 -17.24 4.63
N PHE A 318 23.49 -16.13 4.99
CA PHE A 318 24.02 -14.78 4.77
C PHE A 318 25.43 -14.58 5.31
N ILE A 319 26.34 -14.13 4.44
CA ILE A 319 27.72 -13.79 4.78
C ILE A 319 27.89 -12.27 4.82
N ARG A 320 27.60 -11.60 3.71
CA ARG A 320 27.75 -10.15 3.53
C ARG A 320 26.94 -9.65 2.33
N ALA A 321 26.71 -8.34 2.28
CA ALA A 321 26.13 -7.65 1.13
C ALA A 321 27.15 -6.69 0.52
N GLU A 322 27.44 -6.85 -0.75
CA GLU A 322 28.15 -5.86 -1.56
C GLU A 322 27.13 -4.80 -1.98
N THR A 323 27.40 -3.54 -1.64
CA THR A 323 26.42 -2.46 -1.64
C THR A 323 26.97 -1.23 -2.36
N VAL A 324 26.17 -0.71 -3.29
CA VAL A 324 26.39 0.60 -3.93
C VAL A 324 25.08 1.38 -3.87
N ALA A 325 25.11 2.62 -3.40
CA ALA A 325 23.93 3.47 -3.44
C ALA A 325 23.54 3.78 -4.88
N TYR A 326 22.25 3.94 -5.18
CA TYR A 326 21.76 4.22 -6.52
C TYR A 326 22.50 5.39 -7.20
N ASP A 327 22.61 6.52 -6.53
CA ASP A 327 23.26 7.70 -7.11
C ASP A 327 24.75 7.47 -7.41
N ASP A 328 25.45 6.74 -6.54
CA ASP A 328 26.86 6.37 -6.76
C ASP A 328 27.00 5.35 -7.91
N TYR A 329 26.03 4.45 -8.10
CA TYR A 329 26.01 3.52 -9.22
C TYR A 329 25.82 4.24 -10.55
N ILE A 330 24.88 5.22 -10.58
CA ILE A 330 24.66 6.06 -11.78
C ILE A 330 25.88 6.91 -12.09
N ALA A 331 26.46 7.61 -11.10
CA ALA A 331 27.63 8.47 -11.25
C ALA A 331 28.87 7.68 -11.74
N GLY A 332 29.04 6.45 -11.23
CA GLY A 332 30.11 5.55 -11.62
C GLY A 332 29.86 4.79 -12.94
N ASN A 333 28.71 5.00 -13.59
CA ASN A 333 28.27 4.24 -14.74
C ASN A 333 28.38 2.72 -14.51
N GLY A 334 27.99 2.27 -13.33
CA GLY A 334 28.01 0.89 -12.91
C GLY A 334 28.91 0.61 -11.70
N GLU A 335 28.98 -0.67 -11.33
CA GLU A 335 29.72 -1.12 -10.15
C GLU A 335 31.23 -0.84 -10.23
N ALA A 336 31.84 -0.99 -11.42
CA ALA A 336 33.27 -0.78 -11.60
C ALA A 336 33.66 0.67 -11.29
N GLY A 337 32.98 1.67 -11.87
CA GLY A 337 33.25 3.07 -11.58
C GLY A 337 32.91 3.48 -10.15
N ALA A 338 31.88 2.88 -9.53
CA ALA A 338 31.61 3.07 -8.13
C ALA A 338 32.74 2.52 -7.23
N LYS A 339 33.36 1.38 -7.59
CA LYS A 339 34.56 0.86 -6.92
C LYS A 339 35.75 1.79 -7.03
N GLU A 340 36.04 2.29 -8.25
CA GLU A 340 37.13 3.25 -8.50
C GLU A 340 36.92 4.55 -7.69
N ALA A 341 35.69 5.00 -7.56
CA ALA A 341 35.32 6.17 -6.75
C ALA A 341 35.29 5.91 -5.23
N GLY A 342 35.59 4.68 -4.76
CA GLY A 342 35.54 4.31 -3.36
C GLY A 342 34.13 4.27 -2.76
N LYS A 343 33.11 4.10 -3.58
CA LYS A 343 31.69 4.08 -3.20
C LYS A 343 31.10 2.66 -3.05
N PHE A 344 31.88 1.65 -3.38
CA PHE A 344 31.53 0.27 -3.15
C PHE A 344 31.78 -0.11 -1.67
N ARG A 345 30.77 -0.60 -1.00
CA ARG A 345 30.79 -0.96 0.41
C ARG A 345 30.56 -2.46 0.57
N VAL A 346 31.12 -3.01 1.64
CA VAL A 346 30.85 -4.39 2.07
C VAL A 346 30.18 -4.31 3.43
N GLU A 347 28.92 -4.73 3.50
CA GLU A 347 28.06 -4.58 4.66
C GLU A 347 27.78 -5.93 5.32
N GLY A 348 27.72 -5.91 6.65
CA GLY A 348 27.46 -7.09 7.48
C GLY A 348 25.99 -7.27 7.88
N LYS A 349 25.76 -8.18 8.83
CA LYS A 349 24.41 -8.60 9.29
C LYS A 349 23.59 -7.47 9.93
N THR A 350 24.23 -6.44 10.44
CA THR A 350 23.57 -5.33 11.14
C THR A 350 23.28 -4.13 10.21
N TYR A 351 23.63 -4.24 8.94
CA TYR A 351 23.37 -3.17 7.97
C TYR A 351 21.88 -3.04 7.71
N GLU A 352 21.35 -1.87 7.97
CA GLU A 352 20.00 -1.49 7.57
C GLU A 352 20.00 -1.04 6.10
N VAL A 353 19.36 -1.82 5.25
CA VAL A 353 19.25 -1.53 3.81
C VAL A 353 18.54 -0.19 3.59
N LYS A 354 19.07 0.62 2.71
CA LYS A 354 18.50 1.92 2.36
C LYS A 354 17.73 1.85 1.03
N ASP A 355 16.75 2.73 0.90
CA ASP A 355 16.02 2.86 -0.35
C ASP A 355 16.96 3.22 -1.50
N GLY A 356 16.88 2.47 -2.59
CA GLY A 356 17.74 2.64 -3.76
C GLY A 356 19.08 1.90 -3.71
N ASP A 357 19.42 1.19 -2.63
CA ASP A 357 20.64 0.38 -2.61
C ASP A 357 20.65 -0.66 -3.74
N VAL A 358 21.76 -0.75 -4.44
CA VAL A 358 22.07 -1.85 -5.37
C VAL A 358 22.89 -2.88 -4.62
N LEU A 359 22.34 -4.09 -4.45
CA LEU A 359 22.88 -5.11 -3.57
C LEU A 359 23.25 -6.39 -4.32
N HIS A 360 24.38 -6.97 -3.93
CA HIS A 360 24.76 -8.33 -4.26
C HIS A 360 25.02 -9.10 -2.99
N PHE A 361 24.19 -10.09 -2.69
CA PHE A 361 24.31 -10.90 -1.48
C PHE A 361 25.21 -12.09 -1.69
N LEU A 362 26.17 -12.28 -0.77
CA LEU A 362 26.97 -13.49 -0.68
C LEU A 362 26.45 -14.34 0.48
N PHE A 363 26.26 -15.61 0.20
CA PHE A 363 25.71 -16.58 1.14
C PHE A 363 26.37 -17.96 0.96
N ASN A 364 26.38 -18.76 2.03
CA ASN A 364 26.68 -20.18 1.94
C ASN A 364 25.39 -20.95 1.66
N GLY A 365 25.37 -21.65 0.53
CA GLY A 365 24.31 -22.58 0.14
C GLY A 365 24.63 -24.00 0.49
#